data_199d79484cfbf758d957cb0f1f83bbbd
#
_entry.id   199d79484cfbf758d957cb0f1f83bbbd
#
_cell.length_a   1.000
_cell.length_b   1.000
_cell.length_c   1.000
_cell.angle_alpha   90.00
_cell.angle_beta   90.00
_cell.angle_gamma   90.00
#
_symmetry.space_group_name_H-M   'P 1'
#
loop_
_entity.id
_entity.type
_entity.pdbx_description
1 polymer ?
#
loop_
_entity_poly.entity_id
_entity_poly.type
_entity_poly.pdbx_seq_one_letter_code
_entity_poly.pdbx_strand_id
1 'polypeptide(L)'
;MGVTTADVLVEARSALYDRRAQGLDGGMGFTYRNPDRSTDPLRAVAAARSVIVAARPYLTDIDPDVPLPDAGPHARVGRYAWVDQYAPLRVALRDVAKRIRRADHRAVAFADDNSIVDRAVAHRAGLGWYGKNANLLLPGAGSWFVLGSIITTAEYEPTPGPAPDGCGSCVRCIDACPTGAIVAPGVIDANRCISWILQKPGSIPDEYRVAIGDRIYGCDDCQDACPISVRLGRRNTIELDERADAWVDAIELLDAPDDWIDARYGHWYVTNREFRWVRRNALVVIGNVGDPADPRVRRVIEHYRAHIDPILAEHATWAADRLRERSHPGAAS
;
A
#
# COMPACT_ATOMS: atom_id res chain seq x y z
N MET A 1 1.48 19.58 -7.90
CA MET A 1 1.60 20.18 -6.56
C MET A 1 0.41 21.06 -6.30
N GLY A 2 0.02 21.23 -5.04
CA GLY A 2 -1.04 22.15 -4.62
C GLY A 2 -0.72 22.74 -3.25
N VAL A 3 -1.45 23.76 -2.88
CA VAL A 3 -1.33 24.46 -1.59
C VAL A 3 -2.69 24.50 -0.91
N THR A 4 -2.72 24.34 0.40
CA THR A 4 -3.92 24.53 1.21
C THR A 4 -3.56 25.22 2.53
N THR A 5 -4.56 25.75 3.23
CA THR A 5 -4.39 26.32 4.56
C THR A 5 -3.95 25.26 5.57
N ALA A 6 -3.39 25.69 6.69
CA ALA A 6 -3.01 24.81 7.79
C ALA A 6 -4.16 24.55 8.80
N ASP A 7 -5.40 24.77 8.37
CA ASP A 7 -6.58 24.47 9.19
C ASP A 7 -6.75 22.99 9.41
N VAL A 8 -7.44 22.64 10.49
CA VAL A 8 -7.81 21.26 10.81
C VAL A 8 -8.58 20.62 9.65
N LEU A 9 -8.24 19.36 9.34
CA LEU A 9 -8.93 18.52 8.36
C LEU A 9 -10.18 17.88 9.00
N VAL A 10 -11.21 18.69 9.26
CA VAL A 10 -12.39 18.30 10.08
C VAL A 10 -13.10 17.07 9.50
N GLU A 11 -13.34 17.05 8.20
CA GLU A 11 -14.02 15.92 7.52
C GLU A 11 -13.21 14.62 7.62
N ALA A 12 -11.88 14.70 7.42
CA ALA A 12 -11.01 13.54 7.56
C ALA A 12 -10.98 13.05 9.02
N ARG A 13 -10.97 13.95 10.00
CA ARG A 13 -11.04 13.61 11.42
C ARG A 13 -12.30 12.85 11.76
N SER A 14 -13.47 13.37 11.35
CA SER A 14 -14.74 12.70 11.53
C SER A 14 -14.74 11.31 10.90
N ALA A 15 -14.31 11.22 9.63
CA ALA A 15 -14.25 9.95 8.92
C ALA A 15 -13.34 8.91 9.61
N LEU A 16 -12.21 9.33 10.20
CA LEU A 16 -11.33 8.41 10.94
C LEU A 16 -12.00 7.88 12.22
N TYR A 17 -12.66 8.76 12.97
CA TYR A 17 -13.40 8.34 14.16
C TYR A 17 -14.58 7.43 13.82
N ASP A 18 -15.37 7.76 12.80
CA ASP A 18 -16.51 6.97 12.35
C ASP A 18 -16.08 5.55 11.93
N ARG A 19 -14.99 5.43 11.16
CA ARG A 19 -14.47 4.12 10.76
C ARG A 19 -13.97 3.29 11.93
N ARG A 20 -13.31 3.92 12.92
CA ARG A 20 -12.93 3.25 14.17
C ARG A 20 -14.16 2.78 14.94
N ALA A 21 -15.17 3.63 15.09
CA ALA A 21 -16.39 3.28 15.81
C ALA A 21 -17.15 2.11 15.15
N GLN A 22 -17.03 1.97 13.82
CA GLN A 22 -17.59 0.87 13.04
C GLN A 22 -16.69 -0.37 12.99
N GLY A 23 -15.48 -0.35 13.59
CA GLY A 23 -14.53 -1.47 13.55
C GLY A 23 -13.89 -1.71 12.18
N LEU A 24 -13.92 -0.71 11.29
CA LEU A 24 -13.38 -0.81 9.92
C LEU A 24 -11.88 -0.52 9.83
N ASP A 25 -11.25 -0.14 10.94
CA ASP A 25 -9.84 0.28 11.01
C ASP A 25 -8.83 -0.87 10.93
N GLY A 26 -9.27 -2.12 11.13
CA GLY A 26 -8.42 -3.31 11.06
C GLY A 26 -7.23 -3.31 12.02
N GLY A 27 -7.23 -2.46 13.05
CA GLY A 27 -6.10 -2.27 13.96
C GLY A 27 -4.94 -1.46 13.36
N MET A 28 -5.17 -0.71 12.28
CA MET A 28 -4.16 0.08 11.57
C MET A 28 -3.71 1.30 12.40
N GLY A 29 -2.77 1.07 13.33
CA GLY A 29 -2.36 2.06 14.31
C GLY A 29 -1.76 3.34 13.72
N PHE A 30 -1.00 3.25 12.63
CA PHE A 30 -0.37 4.42 12.02
C PHE A 30 -1.41 5.42 11.45
N THR A 31 -2.57 4.96 10.99
CA THR A 31 -3.64 5.83 10.47
C THR A 31 -4.61 6.25 11.57
N TYR A 32 -5.04 5.31 12.43
CA TYR A 32 -6.20 5.53 13.30
C TYR A 32 -5.87 5.77 14.77
N ARG A 33 -4.60 5.64 15.21
CA ARG A 33 -4.24 5.78 16.63
C ARG A 33 -4.56 7.15 17.20
N ASN A 34 -4.28 8.22 16.45
CA ASN A 34 -4.45 9.59 16.93
C ASN A 34 -4.96 10.51 15.81
N PRO A 35 -6.27 10.44 15.47
CA PRO A 35 -6.88 11.28 14.47
C PRO A 35 -6.71 12.78 14.73
N ASP A 36 -6.76 13.21 16.01
CA ASP A 36 -6.58 14.61 16.37
C ASP A 36 -5.22 15.17 16.01
N ARG A 37 -4.18 14.31 16.07
CA ARG A 37 -2.83 14.71 15.67
C ARG A 37 -2.69 14.73 14.16
N SER A 38 -3.07 13.63 13.50
CA SER A 38 -2.81 13.45 12.07
C SER A 38 -3.68 14.32 11.14
N THR A 39 -4.71 14.95 11.69
CA THR A 39 -5.59 15.85 10.96
C THR A 39 -5.41 17.34 11.33
N ASP A 40 -4.43 17.66 12.17
CA ASP A 40 -4.15 19.02 12.62
C ASP A 40 -2.71 19.42 12.29
N PRO A 41 -2.47 20.13 11.19
CA PRO A 41 -1.14 20.60 10.81
C PRO A 41 -0.43 21.43 11.89
N LEU A 42 -1.18 22.14 12.75
CA LEU A 42 -0.62 22.95 13.82
C LEU A 42 0.03 22.10 14.91
N ARG A 43 -0.40 20.85 15.09
CA ARG A 43 0.25 19.91 16.01
C ARG A 43 1.58 19.38 15.48
N ALA A 44 1.76 19.35 14.16
CA ALA A 44 3.02 18.98 13.54
C ALA A 44 4.01 20.14 13.46
N VAL A 45 3.52 21.34 13.11
CA VAL A 45 4.32 22.57 13.02
C VAL A 45 3.55 23.73 13.67
N ALA A 46 3.95 24.16 14.85
CA ALA A 46 3.31 25.28 15.53
C ALA A 46 3.35 26.55 14.68
N ALA A 47 2.24 27.30 14.69
CA ALA A 47 2.02 28.50 13.88
C ALA A 47 2.08 28.27 12.36
N ALA A 48 1.83 27.04 11.90
CA ALA A 48 1.70 26.75 10.47
C ALA A 48 0.58 27.60 9.84
N ARG A 49 0.79 28.04 8.60
CA ARG A 49 -0.18 28.83 7.82
C ARG A 49 -0.56 28.14 6.51
N SER A 50 0.37 27.41 5.93
CA SER A 50 0.14 26.68 4.68
C SER A 50 0.66 25.26 4.73
N VAL A 51 0.03 24.38 3.94
CA VAL A 51 0.50 23.05 3.63
C VAL A 51 0.67 22.94 2.12
N ILE A 52 1.90 22.67 1.67
CA ILE A 52 2.22 22.40 0.27
C ILE A 52 2.22 20.89 0.11
N VAL A 53 1.49 20.36 -0.86
CA VAL A 53 1.43 18.94 -1.13
C VAL A 53 1.92 18.62 -2.54
N ALA A 54 2.67 17.52 -2.66
CA ALA A 54 3.19 17.03 -3.92
C ALA A 54 2.81 15.55 -4.14
N ALA A 55 2.57 15.20 -5.39
CA ALA A 55 2.40 13.83 -5.85
C ALA A 55 3.59 13.48 -6.77
N ARG A 56 4.16 12.29 -6.57
CA ARG A 56 5.21 11.72 -7.42
C ARG A 56 4.67 10.43 -8.07
N PRO A 57 4.62 10.35 -9.40
CA PRO A 57 4.18 9.12 -10.08
C PRO A 57 5.18 7.98 -9.83
N TYR A 58 4.66 6.74 -9.85
CA TYR A 58 5.47 5.52 -9.72
C TYR A 58 5.15 4.46 -10.78
N LEU A 59 4.15 4.67 -11.64
CA LEU A 59 3.86 3.72 -12.69
C LEU A 59 5.02 3.66 -13.70
N THR A 60 5.40 2.46 -14.09
CA THR A 60 6.40 2.19 -15.13
C THR A 60 5.74 1.52 -16.32
N ASP A 61 6.43 1.42 -17.45
CA ASP A 61 5.94 0.74 -18.66
C ASP A 61 6.02 -0.79 -18.58
N ILE A 62 6.48 -1.35 -17.44
CA ILE A 62 6.52 -2.79 -17.26
C ILE A 62 5.11 -3.33 -17.05
N ASP A 63 4.76 -4.29 -17.88
CA ASP A 63 3.58 -5.12 -17.68
C ASP A 63 3.89 -6.16 -16.58
N PRO A 64 3.20 -6.13 -15.43
CA PRO A 64 3.42 -7.11 -14.37
C PRO A 64 2.97 -8.52 -14.77
N ASP A 65 2.21 -8.66 -15.86
CA ASP A 65 1.74 -9.94 -16.36
C ASP A 65 2.71 -10.59 -17.38
N VAL A 66 3.88 -9.96 -17.64
CA VAL A 66 4.94 -10.59 -18.44
C VAL A 66 5.40 -11.88 -17.76
N PRO A 67 5.37 -13.02 -18.46
CA PRO A 67 5.82 -14.29 -17.90
C PRO A 67 7.26 -14.20 -17.39
N LEU A 68 7.48 -14.65 -16.18
CA LEU A 68 8.81 -14.74 -15.60
C LEU A 68 9.62 -15.84 -16.28
N PRO A 69 10.94 -15.70 -16.41
CA PRO A 69 11.77 -16.59 -17.22
C PRO A 69 11.94 -18.00 -16.66
N ASP A 70 11.54 -18.25 -15.43
CA ASP A 70 11.66 -19.55 -14.76
C ASP A 70 10.36 -19.98 -14.06
N ALA A 71 10.23 -21.28 -13.80
CA ALA A 71 9.03 -21.92 -13.26
C ALA A 71 8.94 -21.87 -11.72
N GLY A 72 9.50 -20.83 -11.07
CA GLY A 72 9.45 -20.69 -9.61
C GLY A 72 8.10 -20.19 -9.11
N PRO A 73 7.77 -20.37 -7.81
CA PRO A 73 6.63 -19.73 -7.19
C PRO A 73 6.93 -18.24 -6.95
N HIS A 74 6.67 -17.43 -7.97
CA HIS A 74 6.89 -15.98 -7.90
C HIS A 74 5.74 -15.29 -7.20
N ALA A 75 6.10 -14.41 -6.26
CA ALA A 75 5.19 -13.62 -5.47
C ALA A 75 5.15 -12.18 -5.97
N ARG A 76 3.96 -11.67 -6.30
CA ARG A 76 3.76 -10.33 -6.85
C ARG A 76 3.82 -9.26 -5.77
N VAL A 77 4.51 -8.16 -6.07
CA VAL A 77 4.60 -6.96 -5.23
C VAL A 77 3.71 -5.86 -5.79
N GLY A 78 2.96 -5.16 -4.94
CA GLY A 78 2.23 -3.96 -5.35
C GLY A 78 3.17 -2.89 -5.89
N ARG A 79 2.79 -2.23 -7.00
CA ARG A 79 3.70 -1.34 -7.78
C ARG A 79 4.34 -0.23 -6.97
N TYR A 80 3.64 0.30 -5.96
CA TYR A 80 4.19 1.36 -5.11
C TYR A 80 5.40 0.91 -4.27
N ALA A 81 5.58 -0.39 -4.10
CA ALA A 81 6.59 -1.02 -3.25
C ALA A 81 7.70 -1.73 -4.02
N TRP A 82 7.74 -1.64 -5.36
CA TRP A 82 8.83 -2.22 -6.17
C TRP A 82 10.20 -1.63 -5.82
N VAL A 83 10.20 -0.38 -5.38
CA VAL A 83 11.36 0.38 -4.89
C VAL A 83 10.87 1.44 -3.92
N ASP A 84 11.76 2.02 -3.09
CA ASP A 84 11.36 3.14 -2.21
C ASP A 84 10.98 4.40 -3.03
N GLN A 85 9.71 4.48 -3.43
CA GLN A 85 9.18 5.64 -4.15
C GLN A 85 9.13 6.91 -3.31
N TYR A 86 9.16 6.78 -1.99
CA TYR A 86 9.17 7.93 -1.07
C TYR A 86 10.55 8.56 -0.93
N ALA A 87 11.64 7.81 -1.12
CA ALA A 87 13.00 8.35 -0.98
C ALA A 87 13.26 9.59 -1.88
N PRO A 88 13.04 9.54 -3.21
CA PRO A 88 13.22 10.70 -4.05
C PRO A 88 12.21 11.83 -3.77
N LEU A 89 10.98 11.49 -3.36
CA LEU A 89 9.98 12.50 -2.94
C LEU A 89 10.44 13.23 -1.67
N ARG A 90 10.96 12.49 -0.67
CA ARG A 90 11.52 13.08 0.55
C ARG A 90 12.68 14.03 0.26
N VAL A 91 13.54 13.70 -0.69
CA VAL A 91 14.65 14.58 -1.12
C VAL A 91 14.09 15.87 -1.71
N ALA A 92 13.19 15.78 -2.68
CA ALA A 92 12.59 16.94 -3.33
C ALA A 92 11.85 17.86 -2.34
N LEU A 93 11.06 17.28 -1.43
CA LEU A 93 10.34 18.05 -0.41
C LEU A 93 11.30 18.74 0.58
N ARG A 94 12.39 18.08 0.99
CA ARG A 94 13.41 18.68 1.85
C ARG A 94 14.12 19.85 1.19
N ASP A 95 14.40 19.77 -0.11
CA ASP A 95 15.03 20.86 -0.87
C ASP A 95 14.12 22.09 -0.95
N VAL A 96 12.82 21.88 -1.20
CA VAL A 96 11.83 22.97 -1.18
C VAL A 96 11.72 23.54 0.25
N ALA A 97 11.58 22.70 1.27
CA ALA A 97 11.53 23.15 2.66
C ALA A 97 12.79 23.95 3.07
N LYS A 98 13.98 23.58 2.57
CA LYS A 98 15.22 24.31 2.80
C LYS A 98 15.18 25.73 2.20
N ARG A 99 14.57 25.89 1.01
CA ARG A 99 14.40 27.21 0.37
C ARG A 99 13.44 28.09 1.20
N ILE A 100 12.33 27.52 1.69
CA ILE A 100 11.36 28.24 2.53
C ILE A 100 12.03 28.70 3.84
N ARG A 101 12.85 27.85 4.47
CA ARG A 101 13.57 28.21 5.70
C ARG A 101 14.59 29.34 5.51
N ARG A 102 15.16 29.49 4.30
CA ARG A 102 16.07 30.61 3.99
C ARG A 102 15.36 31.97 3.96
N ALA A 103 14.03 31.99 3.84
CA ALA A 103 13.19 33.17 3.93
C ALA A 103 12.64 33.37 5.35
N ASP A 104 13.31 32.86 6.36
CA ASP A 104 12.97 32.98 7.80
C ASP A 104 11.64 32.37 8.22
N HIS A 105 11.19 31.32 7.52
CA HIS A 105 9.99 30.56 7.88
C HIS A 105 10.36 29.16 8.38
N ARG A 106 9.53 28.60 9.27
CA ARG A 106 9.59 27.17 9.58
C ARG A 106 8.99 26.37 8.43
N ALA A 107 9.63 25.27 8.04
CA ALA A 107 9.12 24.34 7.05
C ALA A 107 9.62 22.94 7.37
N VAL A 108 8.70 21.98 7.47
CA VAL A 108 9.00 20.56 7.74
C VAL A 108 8.35 19.72 6.66
N ALA A 109 9.14 18.80 6.08
CA ALA A 109 8.68 17.89 5.05
C ALA A 109 8.23 16.56 5.68
N PHE A 110 7.11 16.03 5.22
CA PHE A 110 6.51 14.77 5.61
C PHE A 110 6.24 13.94 4.34
N ALA A 111 6.59 12.68 4.34
CA ALA A 111 6.25 11.71 3.32
C ALA A 111 6.32 10.32 3.92
N ASP A 112 5.26 9.52 3.80
CA ASP A 112 5.11 8.25 4.49
C ASP A 112 5.24 8.42 6.01
N ASP A 113 4.53 9.40 6.56
CA ASP A 113 4.60 9.79 7.97
C ASP A 113 3.20 9.95 8.55
N ASN A 114 2.98 9.43 9.74
CA ASN A 114 1.69 9.45 10.42
C ASN A 114 1.34 10.79 11.09
N SER A 115 2.12 11.84 10.88
CA SER A 115 1.85 13.18 11.43
C SER A 115 0.79 13.95 10.66
N ILE A 116 0.50 13.54 9.41
CA ILE A 116 -0.53 14.17 8.57
C ILE A 116 -1.24 13.12 7.68
N VAL A 117 -2.51 13.32 7.41
CA VAL A 117 -3.29 12.49 6.49
C VAL A 117 -3.10 12.98 5.06
N ASP A 118 -2.08 12.45 4.36
CA ASP A 118 -1.62 12.92 3.05
C ASP A 118 -2.75 13.06 2.02
N ARG A 119 -3.63 12.04 1.89
CA ARG A 119 -4.74 12.07 0.93
C ARG A 119 -5.73 13.20 1.21
N ALA A 120 -6.02 13.47 2.48
CA ALA A 120 -6.95 14.54 2.85
C ALA A 120 -6.36 15.92 2.56
N VAL A 121 -5.09 16.12 2.82
CA VAL A 121 -4.37 17.35 2.45
C VAL A 121 -4.37 17.52 0.93
N ALA A 122 -4.02 16.47 0.19
CA ALA A 122 -3.96 16.52 -1.26
C ALA A 122 -5.33 16.78 -1.90
N HIS A 123 -6.40 16.20 -1.35
CA HIS A 123 -7.77 16.47 -1.75
C HIS A 123 -8.13 17.95 -1.52
N ARG A 124 -7.91 18.46 -0.32
CA ARG A 124 -8.22 19.86 0.03
C ARG A 124 -7.39 20.86 -0.79
N ALA A 125 -6.16 20.49 -1.16
CA ALA A 125 -5.28 21.27 -2.02
C ALA A 125 -5.63 21.16 -3.52
N GLY A 126 -6.75 20.53 -3.89
CA GLY A 126 -7.23 20.47 -5.26
C GLY A 126 -6.48 19.50 -6.17
N LEU A 127 -5.62 18.60 -5.64
CA LEU A 127 -4.88 17.68 -6.48
C LEU A 127 -5.78 16.65 -7.16
N GLY A 128 -6.89 16.28 -6.53
CA GLY A 128 -7.78 15.27 -7.08
C GLY A 128 -9.02 15.05 -6.23
N TRP A 129 -9.74 13.99 -6.54
CA TRP A 129 -10.94 13.53 -5.81
C TRP A 129 -10.72 12.15 -5.22
N TYR A 130 -11.49 11.81 -4.18
CA TYR A 130 -11.51 10.45 -3.65
C TYR A 130 -12.27 9.52 -4.60
N GLY A 131 -11.59 8.51 -5.10
CA GLY A 131 -12.25 7.42 -5.83
C GLY A 131 -13.08 6.52 -4.93
N LYS A 132 -13.97 5.74 -5.52
CA LYS A 132 -14.77 4.74 -4.78
C LYS A 132 -13.90 3.65 -4.13
N ASN A 133 -12.64 3.47 -4.58
CA ASN A 133 -11.62 2.63 -3.96
C ASN A 133 -10.83 3.33 -2.82
N ALA A 134 -11.27 4.50 -2.37
CA ALA A 134 -10.61 5.34 -1.36
C ALA A 134 -9.19 5.83 -1.71
N ASN A 135 -8.70 5.58 -2.93
CA ASN A 135 -7.51 6.24 -3.42
C ASN A 135 -7.84 7.66 -3.88
N LEU A 136 -6.87 8.56 -3.82
CA LEU A 136 -6.97 9.85 -4.49
C LEU A 136 -6.68 9.64 -5.98
N LEU A 137 -7.54 10.19 -6.84
CA LEU A 137 -7.34 10.20 -8.29
C LEU A 137 -7.03 11.63 -8.75
N LEU A 138 -5.90 11.79 -9.42
CA LEU A 138 -5.50 13.06 -9.99
C LEU A 138 -6.10 13.21 -11.40
N PRO A 139 -6.69 14.38 -11.75
CA PRO A 139 -7.09 14.66 -13.12
C PRO A 139 -5.91 14.46 -14.08
N GLY A 140 -6.08 13.62 -15.10
CA GLY A 140 -5.06 13.34 -16.09
C GLY A 140 -3.96 12.36 -15.68
N ALA A 141 -3.94 11.83 -14.43
CA ALA A 141 -2.86 10.94 -13.95
C ALA A 141 -3.37 9.65 -13.27
N GLY A 142 -4.64 9.59 -12.84
CA GLY A 142 -5.14 8.41 -12.10
C GLY A 142 -4.64 8.36 -10.67
N SER A 143 -4.35 7.16 -10.13
CA SER A 143 -3.97 6.96 -8.72
C SER A 143 -2.54 6.42 -8.50
N TRP A 144 -1.73 6.31 -9.56
CA TRP A 144 -0.37 5.73 -9.51
C TRP A 144 0.68 6.75 -9.06
N PHE A 145 0.58 7.21 -7.82
CA PHE A 145 1.52 8.16 -7.23
C PHE A 145 1.60 8.02 -5.71
N VAL A 146 2.73 8.40 -5.15
CA VAL A 146 2.92 8.63 -3.71
C VAL A 146 2.77 10.11 -3.40
N LEU A 147 2.36 10.40 -2.16
CA LEU A 147 2.10 11.76 -1.68
C LEU A 147 3.12 12.17 -0.61
N GLY A 148 3.37 13.46 -0.51
CA GLY A 148 4.09 14.04 0.59
C GLY A 148 3.80 15.53 0.70
N SER A 149 4.07 16.10 1.88
CA SER A 149 3.66 17.45 2.23
C SER A 149 4.78 18.24 2.88
N ILE A 150 4.73 19.57 2.77
CA ILE A 150 5.51 20.49 3.57
C ILE A 150 4.54 21.34 4.37
N ILE A 151 4.63 21.30 5.70
CA ILE A 151 3.89 22.17 6.60
C ILE A 151 4.79 23.35 6.93
N THR A 152 4.30 24.58 6.75
CA THR A 152 5.11 25.81 6.88
C THR A 152 4.39 26.96 7.54
N THR A 153 5.15 27.84 8.22
CA THR A 153 4.67 29.13 8.71
C THR A 153 4.60 30.22 7.64
N ALA A 154 5.18 29.97 6.45
CA ALA A 154 4.97 30.85 5.31
C ALA A 154 3.52 30.75 4.84
N GLU A 155 2.96 31.90 4.44
CA GLU A 155 1.62 31.99 3.88
C GLU A 155 1.69 31.97 2.36
N TYR A 156 0.96 31.04 1.75
CA TYR A 156 0.83 30.92 0.32
C TYR A 156 -0.64 30.90 -0.07
N GLU A 157 -0.96 31.47 -1.21
CA GLU A 157 -2.33 31.43 -1.76
C GLU A 157 -2.75 29.97 -1.99
N PRO A 158 -3.87 29.52 -1.42
CA PRO A 158 -4.37 28.17 -1.64
C PRO A 158 -4.74 27.94 -3.12
N THR A 159 -4.41 26.76 -3.63
CA THR A 159 -4.91 26.33 -4.93
C THR A 159 -6.43 26.13 -4.89
N PRO A 160 -7.14 26.21 -6.03
CA PRO A 160 -8.58 25.96 -6.06
C PRO A 160 -8.93 24.61 -5.42
N GLY A 161 -10.08 24.58 -4.75
CA GLY A 161 -10.54 23.43 -3.95
C GLY A 161 -10.63 22.11 -4.71
N PRO A 162 -11.23 21.06 -4.10
CA PRO A 162 -11.18 19.71 -4.61
C PRO A 162 -11.61 19.58 -6.07
N ALA A 163 -10.92 18.69 -6.81
CA ALA A 163 -11.32 18.35 -8.17
C ALA A 163 -12.72 17.67 -8.16
N PRO A 164 -13.56 17.91 -9.19
CA PRO A 164 -14.85 17.24 -9.31
C PRO A 164 -14.71 15.72 -9.34
N ASP A 165 -15.72 15.01 -8.78
CA ASP A 165 -15.77 13.56 -8.85
C ASP A 165 -15.78 13.05 -10.30
N GLY A 166 -14.81 12.25 -10.65
CA GLY A 166 -14.69 11.61 -11.96
C GLY A 166 -15.14 10.15 -11.99
N CYS A 167 -15.61 9.58 -10.88
CA CYS A 167 -16.07 8.19 -10.83
C CYS A 167 -17.46 8.00 -11.44
N GLY A 168 -18.37 8.97 -11.26
CA GLY A 168 -19.75 8.87 -11.73
C GLY A 168 -20.43 7.55 -11.28
N SER A 169 -21.07 6.83 -12.20
CA SER A 169 -21.72 5.56 -11.93
C SER A 169 -20.80 4.33 -11.91
N CYS A 170 -19.51 4.48 -12.25
CA CYS A 170 -18.54 3.36 -12.31
C CYS A 170 -18.33 2.71 -10.93
N VAL A 171 -18.37 1.37 -10.87
CA VAL A 171 -18.17 0.56 -9.66
C VAL A 171 -17.11 -0.54 -9.85
N ARG A 172 -16.36 -0.53 -10.95
CA ARG A 172 -15.41 -1.61 -11.31
C ARG A 172 -14.41 -1.96 -10.21
N CYS A 173 -13.92 -0.99 -9.46
CA CYS A 173 -13.01 -1.24 -8.35
C CYS A 173 -13.67 -1.97 -7.17
N ILE A 174 -14.99 -1.80 -6.98
CA ILE A 174 -15.76 -2.50 -5.96
C ILE A 174 -15.90 -3.96 -6.37
N ASP A 175 -16.33 -4.21 -7.62
CA ASP A 175 -16.54 -5.55 -8.16
C ASP A 175 -15.23 -6.35 -8.27
N ALA A 176 -14.12 -5.68 -8.55
CA ALA A 176 -12.80 -6.29 -8.70
C ALA A 176 -12.09 -6.58 -7.35
N CYS A 177 -12.62 -6.10 -6.22
CA CYS A 177 -11.99 -6.34 -4.92
C CYS A 177 -12.14 -7.81 -4.50
N PRO A 178 -11.06 -8.63 -4.43
CA PRO A 178 -11.16 -10.07 -4.23
C PRO A 178 -11.80 -10.49 -2.91
N THR A 179 -11.76 -9.60 -1.93
CA THR A 179 -12.27 -9.84 -0.57
C THR A 179 -13.49 -8.98 -0.23
N GLY A 180 -13.96 -8.17 -1.19
CA GLY A 180 -15.04 -7.23 -0.94
C GLY A 180 -14.73 -6.20 0.14
N ALA A 181 -13.49 -5.77 0.26
CA ALA A 181 -13.04 -4.80 1.26
C ALA A 181 -13.61 -3.40 1.04
N ILE A 182 -14.04 -3.06 -0.19
CA ILE A 182 -14.70 -1.79 -0.48
C ILE A 182 -16.19 -1.94 -0.16
N VAL A 183 -16.56 -1.65 1.09
CA VAL A 183 -17.91 -1.91 1.63
C VAL A 183 -18.94 -0.84 1.24
N ALA A 184 -18.47 0.35 0.84
CA ALA A 184 -19.26 1.42 0.25
C ALA A 184 -18.33 2.34 -0.56
N PRO A 185 -18.85 3.17 -1.48
CA PRO A 185 -18.03 4.14 -2.20
C PRO A 185 -17.14 4.97 -1.27
N GLY A 186 -15.80 4.84 -1.43
CA GLY A 186 -14.82 5.54 -0.60
C GLY A 186 -14.64 4.99 0.82
N VAL A 187 -15.24 3.86 1.16
CA VAL A 187 -15.15 3.21 2.49
C VAL A 187 -14.51 1.84 2.38
N ILE A 188 -13.35 1.68 3.01
CA ILE A 188 -12.63 0.41 3.08
C ILE A 188 -12.80 -0.20 4.47
N ASP A 189 -13.19 -1.48 4.52
CA ASP A 189 -12.98 -2.32 5.68
C ASP A 189 -11.53 -2.85 5.63
N ALA A 190 -10.66 -2.30 6.47
CA ALA A 190 -9.27 -2.69 6.51
C ALA A 190 -9.07 -4.15 6.97
N ASN A 191 -10.02 -4.73 7.73
CA ASN A 191 -9.93 -6.14 8.12
C ASN A 191 -9.96 -7.08 6.91
N ARG A 192 -10.56 -6.64 5.81
CA ARG A 192 -10.74 -7.41 4.57
C ARG A 192 -9.75 -6.99 3.47
N CYS A 193 -9.09 -5.83 3.60
CA CYS A 193 -8.19 -5.31 2.57
C CYS A 193 -6.89 -6.13 2.50
N ILE A 194 -6.63 -6.80 1.37
CA ILE A 194 -5.43 -7.63 1.17
C ILE A 194 -4.16 -6.83 1.45
N SER A 195 -4.08 -5.57 1.00
CA SER A 195 -2.90 -4.73 1.26
C SER A 195 -2.60 -4.58 2.75
N TRP A 196 -3.62 -4.44 3.60
CA TRP A 196 -3.43 -4.39 5.06
C TRP A 196 -3.23 -5.77 5.68
N ILE A 197 -3.98 -6.79 5.23
CA ILE A 197 -3.84 -8.17 5.72
C ILE A 197 -2.39 -8.65 5.59
N LEU A 198 -1.72 -8.33 4.49
CA LEU A 198 -0.33 -8.70 4.25
C LEU A 198 0.68 -7.93 5.13
N GLN A 199 0.32 -6.75 5.64
CA GLN A 199 1.18 -5.91 6.47
C GLN A 199 0.95 -6.10 7.97
N LYS A 200 -0.27 -6.45 8.38
CA LYS A 200 -0.59 -6.57 9.81
C LYS A 200 0.02 -7.82 10.44
N PRO A 201 0.31 -7.80 11.76
CA PRO A 201 0.78 -8.98 12.48
C PRO A 201 -0.35 -10.00 12.67
N GLY A 202 0.04 -11.23 13.05
CA GLY A 202 -0.86 -12.31 13.38
C GLY A 202 -1.15 -13.28 12.23
N SER A 203 -2.03 -14.23 12.45
CA SER A 203 -2.48 -15.18 11.44
C SER A 203 -3.37 -14.50 10.40
N ILE A 204 -3.22 -14.90 9.13
CA ILE A 204 -4.15 -14.50 8.07
C ILE A 204 -5.38 -15.40 8.17
N PRO A 205 -6.61 -14.85 8.28
CA PRO A 205 -7.82 -15.66 8.29
C PRO A 205 -7.94 -16.55 7.05
N ASP A 206 -8.37 -17.81 7.23
CA ASP A 206 -8.43 -18.82 6.16
C ASP A 206 -9.25 -18.35 4.95
N GLU A 207 -10.33 -17.63 5.20
CA GLU A 207 -11.25 -17.10 4.19
C GLU A 207 -10.58 -16.14 3.18
N TYR A 208 -9.45 -15.53 3.55
CA TYR A 208 -8.73 -14.60 2.67
C TYR A 208 -7.51 -15.22 1.99
N ARG A 209 -7.00 -16.36 2.49
CA ARG A 209 -5.74 -16.94 2.00
C ARG A 209 -5.78 -17.27 0.50
N VAL A 210 -6.87 -17.84 0.03
CA VAL A 210 -7.04 -18.15 -1.40
C VAL A 210 -7.15 -16.86 -2.23
N ALA A 211 -7.89 -15.85 -1.75
CA ALA A 211 -8.06 -14.57 -2.44
C ALA A 211 -6.77 -13.74 -2.54
N ILE A 212 -5.79 -13.99 -1.67
CA ILE A 212 -4.45 -13.37 -1.76
C ILE A 212 -3.76 -13.75 -3.07
N GLY A 213 -3.97 -14.98 -3.57
CA GLY A 213 -3.36 -15.43 -4.81
C GLY A 213 -1.83 -15.44 -4.72
N ASP A 214 -1.19 -14.73 -5.65
CA ASP A 214 0.27 -14.56 -5.75
C ASP A 214 0.82 -13.33 -5.03
N ARG A 215 0.00 -12.54 -4.32
CA ARG A 215 0.43 -11.26 -3.72
C ARG A 215 1.19 -11.49 -2.42
N ILE A 216 2.42 -10.95 -2.35
CA ILE A 216 3.24 -11.02 -1.13
C ILE A 216 3.22 -9.72 -0.33
N TYR A 217 3.09 -8.57 -1.01
CA TYR A 217 3.07 -7.25 -0.40
C TYR A 217 2.29 -6.26 -1.27
N GLY A 218 1.30 -5.57 -0.68
CA GLY A 218 0.41 -4.67 -1.42
C GLY A 218 -0.66 -5.42 -2.22
N CYS A 219 -1.56 -4.65 -2.83
CA CYS A 219 -2.61 -5.14 -3.71
C CYS A 219 -3.08 -3.99 -4.60
N ASP A 220 -3.00 -4.16 -5.91
CA ASP A 220 -3.32 -3.12 -6.90
C ASP A 220 -4.66 -3.35 -7.61
N ASP A 221 -5.41 -4.43 -7.30
CA ASP A 221 -6.61 -4.86 -8.04
C ASP A 221 -7.64 -3.73 -8.23
N CYS A 222 -7.89 -2.93 -7.19
CA CYS A 222 -8.82 -1.81 -7.28
C CYS A 222 -8.28 -0.63 -8.13
N GLN A 223 -6.98 -0.54 -8.33
CA GLN A 223 -6.33 0.44 -9.22
C GLN A 223 -6.25 -0.09 -10.64
N ASP A 224 -5.95 -1.37 -10.83
CA ASP A 224 -5.92 -2.04 -12.14
C ASP A 224 -7.31 -2.12 -12.78
N ALA A 225 -8.36 -2.31 -11.99
CA ALA A 225 -9.74 -2.27 -12.47
C ALA A 225 -10.24 -0.84 -12.77
N CYS A 226 -9.54 0.21 -12.32
CA CYS A 226 -9.97 1.58 -12.49
C CYS A 226 -9.63 2.11 -13.90
N PRO A 227 -10.63 2.39 -14.77
CA PRO A 227 -10.36 2.83 -16.13
C PRO A 227 -9.65 4.19 -16.20
N ILE A 228 -9.80 5.02 -15.18
CA ILE A 228 -9.10 6.30 -15.07
C ILE A 228 -7.62 6.05 -14.77
N SER A 229 -7.32 5.20 -13.78
CA SER A 229 -5.94 4.85 -13.44
C SER A 229 -5.21 4.16 -14.59
N VAL A 230 -5.85 3.20 -15.25
CA VAL A 230 -5.25 2.47 -16.39
C VAL A 230 -5.01 3.40 -17.59
N ARG A 231 -6.02 4.18 -18.01
CA ARG A 231 -5.91 5.02 -19.21
C ARG A 231 -4.99 6.21 -19.03
N LEU A 232 -5.06 6.87 -17.85
CA LEU A 232 -4.33 8.12 -17.60
C LEU A 232 -2.97 7.86 -16.95
N GLY A 233 -2.83 6.79 -16.18
CA GLY A 233 -1.56 6.39 -15.58
C GLY A 233 -0.47 6.19 -16.63
N ARG A 234 -0.78 5.53 -17.75
CA ARG A 234 0.14 5.32 -18.88
C ARG A 234 0.74 6.59 -19.49
N ARG A 235 0.18 7.75 -19.20
CA ARG A 235 0.69 9.05 -19.65
C ARG A 235 1.73 9.65 -18.70
N ASN A 236 1.90 9.08 -17.52
CA ASN A 236 2.74 9.57 -16.44
C ASN A 236 3.69 8.48 -15.94
N THR A 237 4.12 7.59 -16.83
CA THR A 237 5.10 6.57 -16.49
C THR A 237 6.46 7.19 -16.21
N ILE A 238 7.21 6.55 -15.33
CA ILE A 238 8.61 6.87 -15.03
C ILE A 238 9.50 5.73 -15.52
N GLU A 239 10.77 6.01 -15.71
CA GLU A 239 11.77 4.97 -15.98
C GLU A 239 11.81 3.98 -14.81
N LEU A 240 11.95 2.70 -15.15
CA LEU A 240 12.12 1.66 -14.15
C LEU A 240 13.48 1.83 -13.47
N ASP A 241 13.48 1.85 -12.15
CA ASP A 241 14.70 1.72 -11.37
C ASP A 241 15.22 0.28 -11.50
N GLU A 242 16.50 0.09 -11.79
CA GLU A 242 17.13 -1.25 -11.90
C GLU A 242 16.98 -2.11 -10.64
N ARG A 243 16.72 -1.47 -9.50
CA ARG A 243 16.47 -2.13 -8.21
C ARG A 243 15.01 -2.50 -7.98
N ALA A 244 14.13 -2.23 -8.95
CA ALA A 244 12.70 -2.49 -8.78
C ALA A 244 12.41 -3.99 -8.83
N ASP A 245 11.76 -4.48 -7.79
CA ASP A 245 11.33 -5.87 -7.67
C ASP A 245 9.80 -5.97 -7.82
N ALA A 246 9.33 -6.21 -9.04
CA ALA A 246 7.92 -6.49 -9.31
C ALA A 246 7.49 -7.86 -8.77
N TRP A 247 8.44 -8.78 -8.68
CA TRP A 247 8.27 -10.17 -8.26
C TRP A 247 9.36 -10.59 -7.30
N VAL A 248 9.00 -11.49 -6.39
CA VAL A 248 9.92 -12.10 -5.42
C VAL A 248 9.85 -13.60 -5.59
N ASP A 249 11.00 -14.29 -5.66
CA ASP A 249 11.03 -15.74 -5.51
C ASP A 249 10.65 -16.08 -4.06
N ALA A 250 9.49 -16.72 -3.89
CA ALA A 250 8.96 -17.02 -2.57
C ALA A 250 9.80 -18.06 -1.82
N ILE A 251 10.51 -18.95 -2.52
CA ILE A 251 11.41 -19.93 -1.91
C ILE A 251 12.69 -19.24 -1.47
N GLU A 252 13.30 -18.42 -2.33
CA GLU A 252 14.49 -17.64 -1.96
C GLU A 252 14.23 -16.80 -0.70
N LEU A 253 13.08 -16.11 -0.64
CA LEU A 253 12.71 -15.31 0.52
C LEU A 253 12.54 -16.15 1.79
N LEU A 254 11.95 -17.34 1.69
CA LEU A 254 11.79 -18.23 2.85
C LEU A 254 13.12 -18.82 3.34
N ASP A 255 14.07 -19.06 2.45
CA ASP A 255 15.41 -19.54 2.77
C ASP A 255 16.35 -18.41 3.26
N ALA A 256 16.01 -17.15 2.96
CA ALA A 256 16.88 -15.99 3.26
C ALA A 256 16.91 -15.63 4.75
N PRO A 257 18.06 -15.16 5.27
CA PRO A 257 18.14 -14.58 6.61
C PRO A 257 17.48 -13.18 6.66
N ASP A 258 17.17 -12.70 7.88
CA ASP A 258 16.46 -11.44 8.08
C ASP A 258 17.21 -10.22 7.56
N ASP A 259 18.53 -10.21 7.67
CA ASP A 259 19.37 -9.11 7.17
C ASP A 259 19.35 -8.99 5.64
N TRP A 260 19.26 -10.11 4.92
CA TRP A 260 19.07 -10.13 3.48
C TRP A 260 17.70 -9.54 3.10
N ILE A 261 16.63 -9.94 3.80
CA ILE A 261 15.28 -9.40 3.57
C ILE A 261 15.26 -7.90 3.86
N ASP A 262 15.91 -7.48 4.95
CA ASP A 262 15.99 -6.07 5.33
C ASP A 262 16.75 -5.22 4.31
N ALA A 263 17.86 -5.72 3.81
CA ALA A 263 18.66 -5.01 2.82
C ALA A 263 17.90 -4.79 1.51
N ARG A 264 17.06 -5.75 1.09
CA ARG A 264 16.35 -5.73 -0.17
C ARG A 264 14.96 -5.08 -0.07
N TYR A 265 14.19 -5.46 0.95
CA TYR A 265 12.80 -5.06 1.15
C TYR A 265 12.57 -4.19 2.39
N GLY A 266 13.63 -3.64 2.98
CA GLY A 266 13.54 -2.84 4.19
C GLY A 266 12.76 -1.52 4.04
N HIS A 267 12.43 -1.12 2.81
CA HIS A 267 11.52 -0.01 2.52
C HIS A 267 10.04 -0.41 2.65
N TRP A 268 9.70 -1.70 2.74
CA TRP A 268 8.35 -2.13 3.02
C TRP A 268 7.99 -1.84 4.49
N TYR A 269 6.74 -1.44 4.70
CA TYR A 269 6.21 -1.39 6.07
C TYR A 269 6.01 -2.81 6.58
N VAL A 270 6.85 -3.23 7.50
CA VAL A 270 6.73 -4.50 8.22
C VAL A 270 6.58 -4.19 9.70
N THR A 271 5.47 -4.60 10.29
CA THR A 271 5.18 -4.31 11.71
C THR A 271 6.31 -4.78 12.60
N ASN A 272 6.84 -3.87 13.43
CA ASN A 272 7.98 -4.05 14.31
C ASN A 272 9.27 -4.54 13.61
N ARG A 273 9.34 -4.47 12.28
CA ARG A 273 10.41 -5.05 11.44
C ARG A 273 10.60 -6.56 11.66
N GLU A 274 9.53 -7.27 11.97
CA GLU A 274 9.52 -8.72 12.14
C GLU A 274 9.24 -9.39 10.79
N PHE A 275 10.28 -9.84 10.08
CA PHE A 275 10.16 -10.43 8.73
C PHE A 275 9.41 -11.76 8.70
N ARG A 276 9.08 -12.32 9.87
CA ARG A 276 8.14 -13.46 9.96
C ARG A 276 6.80 -13.17 9.26
N TRP A 277 6.35 -11.91 9.22
CA TRP A 277 5.12 -11.54 8.53
C TRP A 277 5.25 -11.65 7.02
N VAL A 278 6.41 -11.33 6.47
CA VAL A 278 6.68 -11.51 5.04
C VAL A 278 6.83 -12.99 4.68
N ARG A 279 7.51 -13.78 5.53
CA ARG A 279 7.59 -15.25 5.38
C ARG A 279 6.22 -15.91 5.46
N ARG A 280 5.36 -15.47 6.39
CA ARG A 280 3.96 -15.90 6.47
C ARG A 280 3.24 -15.69 5.13
N ASN A 281 3.40 -14.51 4.52
CA ASN A 281 2.79 -14.19 3.23
C ASN A 281 3.33 -15.10 2.11
N ALA A 282 4.65 -15.33 2.09
CA ALA A 282 5.29 -16.23 1.11
C ALA A 282 4.74 -17.67 1.19
N LEU A 283 4.48 -18.18 2.40
CA LEU A 283 3.86 -19.49 2.59
C LEU A 283 2.45 -19.55 1.98
N VAL A 284 1.64 -18.49 2.13
CA VAL A 284 0.31 -18.41 1.50
C VAL A 284 0.44 -18.38 -0.03
N VAL A 285 1.38 -17.60 -0.55
CA VAL A 285 1.64 -17.55 -2.00
C VAL A 285 2.02 -18.92 -2.53
N ILE A 286 2.95 -19.63 -1.88
CA ILE A 286 3.35 -20.99 -2.30
C ILE A 286 2.15 -21.93 -2.32
N GLY A 287 1.27 -21.89 -1.33
CA GLY A 287 0.04 -22.70 -1.33
C GLY A 287 -0.86 -22.40 -2.53
N ASN A 288 -0.94 -21.14 -2.94
CA ASN A 288 -1.79 -20.70 -4.06
C ASN A 288 -1.18 -20.97 -5.44
N VAL A 289 0.12 -20.74 -5.64
CA VAL A 289 0.73 -20.75 -6.97
C VAL A 289 1.90 -21.73 -7.13
N GLY A 290 2.42 -22.28 -6.04
CA GLY A 290 3.52 -23.26 -6.10
C GLY A 290 3.16 -24.52 -6.89
N ASP A 291 4.16 -25.12 -7.54
CA ASP A 291 4.02 -26.43 -8.17
C ASP A 291 4.19 -27.53 -7.11
N PRO A 292 3.16 -28.35 -6.84
CA PRO A 292 3.27 -29.46 -5.90
C PRO A 292 4.28 -30.54 -6.34
N ALA A 293 4.66 -30.60 -7.60
CA ALA A 293 5.68 -31.50 -8.12
C ALA A 293 7.11 -30.99 -7.88
N ASP A 294 7.30 -29.68 -7.68
CA ASP A 294 8.62 -29.10 -7.42
C ASP A 294 9.20 -29.57 -6.07
N PRO A 295 10.37 -30.24 -6.05
CA PRO A 295 11.00 -30.70 -4.81
C PRO A 295 11.41 -29.54 -3.89
N ARG A 296 11.67 -28.34 -4.43
CA ARG A 296 12.01 -27.15 -3.63
C ARG A 296 10.79 -26.67 -2.83
N VAL A 297 9.61 -26.68 -3.45
CA VAL A 297 8.33 -26.35 -2.79
C VAL A 297 8.07 -27.33 -1.66
N ARG A 298 8.17 -28.64 -1.91
CA ARG A 298 7.96 -29.66 -0.87
C ARG A 298 8.93 -29.49 0.31
N ARG A 299 10.22 -29.27 0.02
CA ARG A 299 11.25 -29.09 1.05
C ARG A 299 10.95 -27.90 1.95
N VAL A 300 10.65 -26.74 1.36
CA VAL A 300 10.43 -25.51 2.15
C VAL A 300 9.13 -25.61 2.97
N ILE A 301 8.07 -26.15 2.43
CA ILE A 301 6.82 -26.36 3.17
C ILE A 301 7.03 -27.31 4.34
N GLU A 302 7.73 -28.45 4.15
CA GLU A 302 8.00 -29.40 5.23
C GLU A 302 8.87 -28.77 6.33
N HIS A 303 9.87 -27.98 5.95
CA HIS A 303 10.70 -27.24 6.90
C HIS A 303 9.84 -26.31 7.77
N TYR A 304 8.95 -25.52 7.17
CA TYR A 304 8.12 -24.55 7.90
C TYR A 304 6.96 -25.19 8.66
N ARG A 305 6.49 -26.38 8.30
CA ARG A 305 5.51 -27.12 9.11
C ARG A 305 6.07 -27.53 10.46
N ALA A 306 7.37 -27.77 10.56
CA ALA A 306 8.08 -28.08 11.80
C ALA A 306 8.65 -26.84 12.51
N HIS A 307 8.33 -25.63 12.03
CA HIS A 307 8.92 -24.41 12.56
C HIS A 307 8.40 -24.10 13.97
N ILE A 308 9.30 -23.56 14.84
CA ILE A 308 8.98 -23.24 16.23
C ILE A 308 7.92 -22.10 16.35
N ASP A 309 7.86 -21.19 15.37
CA ASP A 309 6.84 -20.14 15.31
C ASP A 309 5.50 -20.74 14.88
N PRO A 310 4.48 -20.75 15.76
CA PRO A 310 3.20 -21.40 15.47
C PRO A 310 2.45 -20.77 14.30
N ILE A 311 2.65 -19.47 14.03
CA ILE A 311 2.00 -18.80 12.89
C ILE A 311 2.62 -19.29 11.57
N LEU A 312 3.94 -19.42 11.51
CA LEU A 312 4.59 -19.94 10.30
C LEU A 312 4.24 -21.41 10.08
N ALA A 313 4.23 -22.23 11.15
CA ALA A 313 3.82 -23.64 11.06
C ALA A 313 2.36 -23.83 10.62
N GLU A 314 1.46 -22.99 11.12
CA GLU A 314 0.04 -22.96 10.71
C GLU A 314 -0.10 -22.67 9.21
N HIS A 315 0.57 -21.61 8.72
CA HIS A 315 0.48 -21.21 7.32
C HIS A 315 1.15 -22.22 6.38
N ALA A 316 2.23 -22.85 6.81
CA ALA A 316 2.87 -23.94 6.05
C ALA A 316 1.97 -25.19 5.99
N THR A 317 1.26 -25.49 7.06
CA THR A 317 0.28 -26.60 7.07
C THR A 317 -0.86 -26.30 6.11
N TRP A 318 -1.43 -25.09 6.15
CA TRP A 318 -2.44 -24.67 5.20
C TRP A 318 -1.92 -24.73 3.74
N ALA A 319 -0.69 -24.28 3.49
CA ALA A 319 -0.10 -24.32 2.16
C ALA A 319 0.07 -25.75 1.65
N ALA A 320 0.48 -26.70 2.53
CA ALA A 320 0.57 -28.12 2.18
C ALA A 320 -0.79 -28.71 1.79
N ASP A 321 -1.85 -28.36 2.55
CA ASP A 321 -3.22 -28.81 2.28
C ASP A 321 -3.71 -28.26 0.95
N ARG A 322 -3.49 -26.95 0.73
CA ARG A 322 -3.87 -26.27 -0.51
C ARG A 322 -3.16 -26.84 -1.74
N LEU A 323 -1.87 -27.16 -1.66
CA LEU A 323 -1.11 -27.82 -2.72
C LEU A 323 -1.70 -29.21 -3.05
N ARG A 324 -2.10 -29.99 -2.02
CA ARG A 324 -2.76 -31.29 -2.22
C ARG A 324 -4.10 -31.17 -2.91
N GLU A 325 -4.95 -30.22 -2.50
CA GLU A 325 -6.23 -29.94 -3.15
C GLU A 325 -6.05 -29.61 -4.63
N ARG A 326 -5.07 -28.74 -4.96
CA ARG A 326 -4.77 -28.34 -6.33
C ARG A 326 -4.22 -29.49 -7.18
N SER A 327 -3.56 -30.47 -6.57
CA SER A 327 -3.07 -31.68 -7.26
C SER A 327 -4.20 -32.68 -7.59
N HIS A 328 -5.33 -32.61 -6.86
CA HIS A 328 -6.46 -33.52 -7.02
C HIS A 328 -7.78 -32.76 -7.12
N PRO A 329 -8.01 -32.00 -8.20
CA PRO A 329 -9.18 -31.10 -8.31
C PRO A 329 -10.56 -31.79 -8.29
N GLY A 330 -10.59 -33.13 -8.19
CA GLY A 330 -11.84 -33.93 -8.17
C GLY A 330 -12.17 -34.60 -6.83
N ALA A 331 -11.41 -34.37 -5.76
CA ALA A 331 -11.61 -35.07 -4.48
C ALA A 331 -12.45 -34.30 -3.43
N ALA A 332 -12.92 -33.08 -3.75
CA ALA A 332 -13.78 -32.27 -2.91
C ALA A 332 -15.19 -32.23 -3.53
N SER A 333 -16.01 -33.23 -3.23
CA SER A 333 -17.45 -33.25 -3.47
C SER A 333 -18.19 -33.62 -2.20
#